data_6c25d3ec48a40841c623e2dea2290f59
#
_entry.id   6c25d3ec48a40841c623e2dea2290f59
#
_cell.length_a   1.000
_cell.length_b   1.000
_cell.length_c   1.000
_cell.angle_alpha   90.00
_cell.angle_beta   90.00
_cell.angle_gamma   90.00
#
_symmetry.space_group_name_H-M   'P 1'
#
loop_
_entity.id
_entity.type
_entity.pdbx_description
1 polymer ?
#
loop_
_entity_poly.entity_id
_entity_poly.type
_entity_poly.pdbx_seq_one_letter_code
_entity_poly.pdbx_strand_id
1 'polypeptide(L)'
;MYKFPIGAMVDSFRMDTKSAIKKAAEIGVQGLQMYSTTGENSPENLTVEKRRELLDYVKSHGLVFSAICGDLNMGFVNRELNPELIEKSKRILDLAKDLETNVVTTHIGVVPSNKNHERYKIMQEACFELSRYADSIGSHFAIETGPETSAVLKEFLDALGSKGVAVNLDPANLAMVTGDDPVQAVYNLKDYIVHTHAKDGSKFGDNNPEEIYRMVPCDNIIRNYKEMPLGEGQVPFKEYMAALDDIGYRGFLTIEREVGDNPVADIETAAKYLKGIMGI
;
A
#
# COMPACT_ATOMS: atom_id res chain seq x y z
N MET A 1 19.68 -0.87 16.19
CA MET A 1 19.83 -0.40 14.80
C MET A 1 18.88 -1.20 13.96
N TYR A 2 17.83 -0.55 13.44
CA TYR A 2 16.76 -1.21 12.71
C TYR A 2 17.30 -1.76 11.39
N LYS A 3 16.87 -2.95 11.00
CA LYS A 3 17.22 -3.54 9.70
C LYS A 3 15.91 -3.97 9.03
N PHE A 4 15.38 -3.08 8.20
CA PHE A 4 14.23 -3.39 7.37
C PHE A 4 14.71 -3.69 5.95
N PRO A 5 14.17 -4.73 5.29
CA PRO A 5 14.37 -4.88 3.86
C PRO A 5 13.72 -3.71 3.13
N ILE A 6 14.39 -3.21 2.09
CA ILE A 6 13.86 -2.13 1.25
C ILE A 6 13.21 -2.74 0.04
N GLY A 7 11.97 -2.32 -0.23
CA GLY A 7 11.24 -2.62 -1.46
C GLY A 7 11.13 -1.40 -2.37
N ALA A 8 10.63 -1.61 -3.58
CA ALA A 8 10.24 -0.55 -4.49
C ALA A 8 8.98 -0.93 -5.27
N MET A 9 8.11 0.05 -5.51
CA MET A 9 6.99 -0.08 -6.41
C MET A 9 7.50 -0.15 -7.85
N VAL A 10 7.17 -1.23 -8.57
CA VAL A 10 7.58 -1.44 -9.98
C VAL A 10 7.08 -0.29 -10.86
N ASP A 11 5.84 0.10 -10.66
CA ASP A 11 5.15 1.12 -11.46
C ASP A 11 5.73 2.52 -11.23
N SER A 12 6.34 2.77 -10.07
CA SER A 12 7.04 4.03 -9.77
C SER A 12 8.23 4.29 -10.70
N PHE A 13 8.81 3.26 -11.30
CA PHE A 13 9.90 3.44 -12.28
C PHE A 13 9.45 3.99 -13.62
N ARG A 14 8.15 3.93 -13.95
CA ARG A 14 7.55 4.39 -15.20
C ARG A 14 8.21 3.80 -16.44
N MET A 15 8.51 2.51 -16.41
CA MET A 15 9.08 1.72 -17.50
C MET A 15 8.38 0.35 -17.56
N ASP A 16 8.70 -0.47 -18.56
CA ASP A 16 8.15 -1.82 -18.62
C ASP A 16 8.59 -2.67 -17.41
N THR A 17 7.77 -3.67 -17.06
CA THR A 17 7.92 -4.49 -15.86
C THR A 17 9.33 -5.11 -15.74
N LYS A 18 9.88 -5.68 -16.83
CA LYS A 18 11.19 -6.34 -16.78
C LYS A 18 12.33 -5.34 -16.61
N SER A 19 12.26 -4.18 -17.25
CA SER A 19 13.23 -3.10 -17.08
C SER A 19 13.20 -2.53 -15.66
N ALA A 20 12.01 -2.35 -15.08
CA ALA A 20 11.84 -1.90 -13.69
C ALA A 20 12.43 -2.90 -12.69
N ILE A 21 12.19 -4.20 -12.86
CA ILE A 21 12.75 -5.27 -12.02
C ILE A 21 14.29 -5.24 -12.06
N LYS A 22 14.87 -5.15 -13.26
CA LYS A 22 16.32 -5.05 -13.42
C LYS A 22 16.87 -3.79 -12.74
N LYS A 23 16.22 -2.65 -12.93
CA LYS A 23 16.63 -1.38 -12.30
C LYS A 23 16.53 -1.42 -10.78
N ALA A 24 15.50 -2.02 -10.22
CA ALA A 24 15.35 -2.23 -8.79
C ALA A 24 16.51 -3.05 -8.21
N ALA A 25 16.92 -4.12 -8.90
CA ALA A 25 18.07 -4.93 -8.51
C ALA A 25 19.40 -4.11 -8.57
N GLU A 26 19.60 -3.29 -9.61
CA GLU A 26 20.77 -2.40 -9.73
C GLU A 26 20.85 -1.38 -8.59
N ILE A 27 19.72 -0.85 -8.12
CA ILE A 27 19.63 0.06 -6.95
C ILE A 27 19.93 -0.66 -5.64
N GLY A 28 19.77 -1.99 -5.63
CA GLY A 28 20.03 -2.84 -4.46
C GLY A 28 18.90 -2.81 -3.44
N VAL A 29 17.64 -2.75 -3.90
CA VAL A 29 16.46 -3.10 -3.09
C VAL A 29 16.30 -4.62 -3.05
N GLN A 30 15.49 -5.13 -2.13
CA GLN A 30 15.30 -6.57 -1.94
C GLN A 30 13.90 -7.05 -2.32
N GLY A 31 12.90 -6.16 -2.32
CA GLY A 31 11.51 -6.49 -2.59
C GLY A 31 10.88 -5.62 -3.66
N LEU A 32 9.81 -6.15 -4.23
CA LEU A 32 9.02 -5.47 -5.25
C LEU A 32 7.54 -5.46 -4.86
N GLN A 33 6.87 -4.36 -5.11
CA GLN A 33 5.41 -4.28 -5.14
C GLN A 33 5.00 -3.92 -6.56
N MET A 34 3.98 -4.58 -7.12
CA MET A 34 3.59 -4.41 -8.51
C MET A 34 2.08 -4.30 -8.63
N TYR A 35 1.59 -3.35 -9.43
CA TYR A 35 0.17 -3.26 -9.79
C TYR A 35 -0.26 -4.47 -10.62
N SER A 36 -1.36 -5.11 -10.23
CA SER A 36 -1.90 -6.28 -10.91
C SER A 36 -3.42 -6.20 -11.13
N THR A 37 -3.93 -5.00 -11.37
CA THR A 37 -5.37 -4.76 -11.57
C THR A 37 -5.77 -4.74 -13.04
N THR A 38 -4.86 -4.38 -13.91
CA THR A 38 -5.09 -4.25 -15.35
C THR A 38 -3.82 -4.57 -16.15
N GLY A 39 -3.94 -4.61 -17.49
CA GLY A 39 -2.79 -4.79 -18.37
C GLY A 39 -2.17 -6.19 -18.31
N GLU A 40 -0.89 -6.28 -18.66
CA GLU A 40 -0.17 -7.56 -18.77
C GLU A 40 -0.01 -8.29 -17.44
N ASN A 41 0.01 -7.56 -16.32
CA ASN A 41 0.22 -8.08 -14.98
C ASN A 41 -1.10 -8.43 -14.26
N SER A 42 -2.26 -8.29 -14.89
CA SER A 42 -3.55 -8.68 -14.28
C SER A 42 -3.70 -10.20 -14.19
N PRO A 43 -4.50 -10.72 -13.25
CA PRO A 43 -4.75 -12.15 -13.10
C PRO A 43 -5.28 -12.82 -14.38
N GLU A 44 -6.02 -12.08 -15.19
CA GLU A 44 -6.61 -12.54 -16.46
C GLU A 44 -5.55 -12.75 -17.56
N ASN A 45 -4.49 -11.97 -17.55
CA ASN A 45 -3.44 -11.96 -18.59
C ASN A 45 -2.18 -12.72 -18.16
N LEU A 46 -1.95 -12.90 -16.87
CA LEU A 46 -0.89 -13.74 -16.31
C LEU A 46 -1.38 -15.19 -16.20
N THR A 47 -1.18 -15.98 -17.26
CA THR A 47 -1.40 -17.44 -17.19
C THR A 47 -0.46 -18.08 -16.16
N VAL A 48 -0.72 -19.32 -15.75
CA VAL A 48 0.12 -20.04 -14.79
C VAL A 48 1.59 -20.06 -15.23
N GLU A 49 1.84 -20.27 -16.53
CA GLU A 49 3.19 -20.26 -17.10
C GLU A 49 3.84 -18.89 -16.96
N LYS A 50 3.12 -17.81 -17.32
CA LYS A 50 3.63 -16.44 -17.22
C LYS A 50 3.89 -16.02 -15.76
N ARG A 51 3.07 -16.47 -14.80
CA ARG A 51 3.31 -16.24 -13.36
C ARG A 51 4.65 -16.84 -12.94
N ARG A 52 4.90 -18.08 -13.36
CA ARG A 52 6.17 -18.77 -13.09
C ARG A 52 7.34 -18.05 -13.75
N GLU A 53 7.24 -17.71 -15.04
CA GLU A 53 8.29 -16.99 -15.76
C GLU A 53 8.61 -15.64 -15.10
N LEU A 54 7.59 -14.90 -14.66
CA LEU A 54 7.76 -13.63 -13.96
C LEU A 54 8.44 -13.82 -12.60
N LEU A 55 8.00 -14.80 -11.82
CA LEU A 55 8.59 -15.12 -10.52
C LEU A 55 10.04 -15.56 -10.66
N ASP A 56 10.34 -16.43 -11.62
CA ASP A 56 11.71 -16.89 -11.90
C ASP A 56 12.60 -15.73 -12.35
N TYR A 57 12.05 -14.80 -13.15
CA TYR A 57 12.77 -13.60 -13.57
C TYR A 57 13.11 -12.70 -12.36
N VAL A 58 12.15 -12.44 -11.46
CA VAL A 58 12.36 -11.68 -10.22
C VAL A 58 13.44 -12.34 -9.35
N LYS A 59 13.33 -13.65 -9.13
CA LYS A 59 14.31 -14.43 -8.34
C LYS A 59 15.70 -14.46 -8.97
N SER A 60 15.79 -14.50 -10.30
CA SER A 60 17.08 -14.47 -11.00
C SER A 60 17.86 -13.17 -10.78
N HIS A 61 17.16 -12.08 -10.39
CA HIS A 61 17.75 -10.81 -10.01
C HIS A 61 17.99 -10.67 -8.49
N GLY A 62 17.76 -11.74 -7.71
CA GLY A 62 17.92 -11.73 -6.24
C GLY A 62 16.82 -10.99 -5.50
N LEU A 63 15.65 -10.80 -6.14
CA LEU A 63 14.51 -10.08 -5.59
C LEU A 63 13.37 -11.04 -5.22
N VAL A 64 12.42 -10.52 -4.42
CA VAL A 64 11.16 -11.19 -4.10
C VAL A 64 9.99 -10.20 -4.30
N PHE A 65 8.78 -10.71 -4.44
CA PHE A 65 7.60 -9.83 -4.29
C PHE A 65 7.32 -9.61 -2.80
N SER A 66 7.33 -8.33 -2.37
CA SER A 66 6.93 -7.92 -1.02
C SER A 66 5.41 -7.81 -0.89
N ALA A 67 4.74 -7.40 -1.96
CA ALA A 67 3.30 -7.27 -2.07
C ALA A 67 2.86 -7.19 -3.53
N ILE A 68 1.57 -7.40 -3.77
CA ILE A 68 0.89 -7.08 -5.03
C ILE A 68 -0.08 -5.92 -4.77
N CYS A 69 -0.09 -4.91 -5.63
CA CYS A 69 -1.09 -3.86 -5.57
C CYS A 69 -2.35 -4.28 -6.33
N GLY A 70 -3.43 -4.41 -5.60
CA GLY A 70 -4.76 -4.79 -6.07
C GLY A 70 -5.78 -3.64 -6.01
N ASP A 71 -5.33 -2.40 -6.03
CA ASP A 71 -6.23 -1.25 -5.98
C ASP A 71 -7.01 -1.10 -7.29
N LEU A 72 -8.30 -1.37 -7.21
CA LEU A 72 -9.25 -1.27 -8.34
C LEU A 72 -9.71 0.18 -8.60
N ASN A 73 -9.26 1.15 -7.83
CA ASN A 73 -9.62 2.58 -7.92
C ASN A 73 -11.13 2.89 -7.79
N MET A 74 -11.90 1.96 -7.23
CA MET A 74 -13.37 2.08 -7.11
C MET A 74 -13.83 2.20 -5.67
N GLY A 75 -13.01 1.78 -4.71
CA GLY A 75 -13.42 1.55 -3.32
C GLY A 75 -14.49 0.44 -3.23
N PHE A 76 -14.88 0.10 -2.00
CA PHE A 76 -15.93 -0.91 -1.74
C PHE A 76 -17.18 -0.24 -1.17
N VAL A 77 -17.65 0.79 -1.85
CA VAL A 77 -18.67 1.72 -1.35
C VAL A 77 -20.05 1.54 -1.99
N ASN A 78 -20.17 0.62 -2.95
CA ASN A 78 -21.41 0.38 -3.71
C ASN A 78 -21.80 -1.10 -3.68
N ARG A 79 -22.97 -1.42 -3.09
CA ARG A 79 -23.46 -2.80 -2.98
C ARG A 79 -23.65 -3.51 -4.31
N GLU A 80 -24.00 -2.78 -5.37
CA GLU A 80 -24.23 -3.37 -6.69
C GLU A 80 -22.91 -3.74 -7.38
N LEU A 81 -21.83 -2.96 -7.14
CA LEU A 81 -20.51 -3.18 -7.72
C LEU A 81 -19.63 -4.13 -6.88
N ASN A 82 -19.83 -4.13 -5.57
CA ASN A 82 -18.98 -4.89 -4.65
C ASN A 82 -18.83 -6.38 -4.98
N PRO A 83 -19.88 -7.11 -5.42
CA PRO A 83 -19.72 -8.52 -5.78
C PRO A 83 -18.64 -8.75 -6.86
N GLU A 84 -18.62 -7.92 -7.91
CA GLU A 84 -17.60 -7.99 -8.97
C GLU A 84 -16.22 -7.61 -8.45
N LEU A 85 -16.14 -6.54 -7.65
CA LEU A 85 -14.87 -6.05 -7.08
C LEU A 85 -14.26 -7.07 -6.10
N ILE A 86 -15.08 -7.71 -5.29
CA ILE A 86 -14.68 -8.79 -4.38
C ILE A 86 -14.10 -9.97 -5.16
N GLU A 87 -14.76 -10.43 -6.21
CA GLU A 87 -14.26 -11.54 -7.03
C GLU A 87 -12.95 -11.19 -7.77
N LYS A 88 -12.79 -9.94 -8.24
CA LYS A 88 -11.52 -9.47 -8.79
C LYS A 88 -10.42 -9.48 -7.72
N SER A 89 -10.71 -8.98 -6.53
CA SER A 89 -9.74 -8.94 -5.42
C SER A 89 -9.32 -10.34 -4.96
N LYS A 90 -10.25 -11.31 -4.94
CA LYS A 90 -9.92 -12.72 -4.65
C LYS A 90 -8.93 -13.28 -5.67
N ARG A 91 -9.13 -13.02 -6.98
CA ARG A 91 -8.18 -13.45 -8.02
C ARG A 91 -6.81 -12.80 -7.89
N ILE A 92 -6.74 -11.55 -7.42
CA ILE A 92 -5.46 -10.89 -7.15
C ILE A 92 -4.79 -11.49 -5.90
N LEU A 93 -5.55 -11.86 -4.87
CA LEU A 93 -5.04 -12.59 -3.71
C LEU A 93 -4.46 -13.95 -4.10
N ASP A 94 -5.11 -14.69 -5.02
CA ASP A 94 -4.59 -15.95 -5.55
C ASP A 94 -3.32 -15.72 -6.39
N LEU A 95 -3.29 -14.68 -7.21
CA LEU A 95 -2.08 -14.29 -7.96
C LEU A 95 -0.91 -13.98 -7.03
N ALA A 96 -1.16 -13.25 -5.94
CA ALA A 96 -0.12 -12.95 -4.95
C ALA A 96 0.48 -14.24 -4.36
N LYS A 97 -0.35 -15.24 -4.05
CA LYS A 97 0.13 -16.56 -3.59
C LYS A 97 1.01 -17.26 -4.63
N ASP A 98 0.61 -17.24 -5.91
CA ASP A 98 1.40 -17.81 -6.99
C ASP A 98 2.74 -17.08 -7.20
N LEU A 99 2.80 -15.80 -6.86
CA LEU A 99 4.02 -14.97 -6.87
C LEU A 99 4.79 -14.99 -5.53
N GLU A 100 4.46 -15.94 -4.65
CA GLU A 100 5.11 -16.19 -3.36
C GLU A 100 5.09 -14.98 -2.39
N THR A 101 4.05 -14.15 -2.47
CA THR A 101 3.74 -13.17 -1.43
C THR A 101 2.34 -13.42 -0.85
N ASN A 102 2.11 -12.96 0.36
CA ASN A 102 0.82 -13.08 1.02
C ASN A 102 0.16 -11.73 1.30
N VAL A 103 0.62 -10.66 0.65
CA VAL A 103 0.10 -9.30 0.83
C VAL A 103 -0.44 -8.75 -0.47
N VAL A 104 -1.71 -8.33 -0.45
CA VAL A 104 -2.32 -7.51 -1.51
C VAL A 104 -2.69 -6.16 -0.92
N THR A 105 -2.08 -5.08 -1.41
CA THR A 105 -2.36 -3.71 -0.96
C THR A 105 -3.50 -3.10 -1.77
N THR A 106 -4.30 -2.24 -1.16
CA THR A 106 -5.46 -1.62 -1.81
C THR A 106 -5.99 -0.42 -1.05
N HIS A 107 -6.66 0.49 -1.75
CA HIS A 107 -7.61 1.42 -1.14
C HIS A 107 -9.02 0.83 -1.17
N ILE A 108 -9.81 1.14 -0.15
CA ILE A 108 -11.21 0.70 -0.05
C ILE A 108 -12.23 1.85 -0.15
N GLY A 109 -11.75 3.06 -0.37
CA GLY A 109 -12.49 4.31 -0.24
C GLY A 109 -12.23 4.96 1.12
N VAL A 110 -13.00 5.99 1.47
CA VAL A 110 -12.91 6.69 2.76
C VAL A 110 -13.85 6.05 3.76
N VAL A 111 -13.32 5.48 4.84
CA VAL A 111 -14.11 4.91 5.93
C VAL A 111 -14.77 6.03 6.72
N PRO A 112 -16.12 6.09 6.81
CA PRO A 112 -16.79 7.09 7.63
C PRO A 112 -16.48 6.90 9.12
N SER A 113 -16.25 7.99 9.85
CA SER A 113 -16.11 7.95 11.32
C SER A 113 -17.42 7.58 12.03
N ASN A 114 -18.56 7.86 11.40
CA ASN A 114 -19.87 7.45 11.91
C ASN A 114 -20.21 6.03 11.47
N LYS A 115 -20.14 5.08 12.39
CA LYS A 115 -20.47 3.64 12.17
C LYS A 115 -21.92 3.38 11.71
N ASN A 116 -22.84 4.34 11.93
CA ASN A 116 -24.22 4.23 11.46
C ASN A 116 -24.38 4.69 10.00
N HIS A 117 -23.35 5.28 9.41
CA HIS A 117 -23.38 5.69 8.01
C HIS A 117 -23.56 4.49 7.09
N GLU A 118 -24.39 4.61 6.06
CA GLU A 118 -24.69 3.53 5.09
C GLU A 118 -23.39 2.99 4.44
N ARG A 119 -22.51 3.89 3.99
CA ARG A 119 -21.22 3.52 3.38
C ARG A 119 -20.35 2.69 4.32
N TYR A 120 -20.31 3.00 5.63
CA TYR A 120 -19.56 2.21 6.61
C TYR A 120 -20.00 0.74 6.60
N LYS A 121 -21.34 0.50 6.60
CA LYS A 121 -21.91 -0.85 6.59
C LYS A 121 -21.59 -1.60 5.29
N ILE A 122 -21.69 -0.90 4.14
CA ILE A 122 -21.36 -1.47 2.82
C ILE A 122 -19.90 -1.90 2.77
N MET A 123 -18.99 -1.06 3.24
CA MET A 123 -17.56 -1.35 3.30
C MET A 123 -17.26 -2.51 4.27
N GLN A 124 -17.93 -2.56 5.42
CA GLN A 124 -17.81 -3.66 6.40
C GLN A 124 -18.23 -5.00 5.80
N GLU A 125 -19.35 -5.05 5.09
CA GLU A 125 -19.85 -6.26 4.42
C GLU A 125 -18.82 -6.79 3.41
N ALA A 126 -18.27 -5.92 2.56
CA ALA A 126 -17.27 -6.30 1.56
C ALA A 126 -15.94 -6.73 2.20
N CYS A 127 -15.43 -5.95 3.17
CA CYS A 127 -14.19 -6.29 3.86
C CYS A 127 -14.32 -7.55 4.72
N PHE A 128 -15.50 -7.83 5.29
CA PHE A 128 -15.74 -9.08 6.01
C PHE A 128 -15.61 -10.29 5.07
N GLU A 129 -16.19 -10.24 3.87
CA GLU A 129 -16.07 -11.32 2.89
C GLU A 129 -14.60 -11.50 2.45
N LEU A 130 -13.90 -10.40 2.12
CA LEU A 130 -12.50 -10.44 1.72
C LEU A 130 -11.59 -10.93 2.84
N SER A 131 -11.86 -10.53 4.10
CA SER A 131 -11.11 -11.01 5.26
C SER A 131 -11.20 -12.53 5.43
N ARG A 132 -12.40 -13.08 5.28
CA ARG A 132 -12.63 -14.53 5.38
C ARG A 132 -11.92 -15.30 4.27
N TYR A 133 -11.95 -14.75 3.06
CA TYR A 133 -11.22 -15.36 1.95
C TYR A 133 -9.71 -15.32 2.18
N ALA A 134 -9.16 -14.16 2.52
CA ALA A 134 -7.74 -13.99 2.79
C ALA A 134 -7.26 -14.91 3.94
N ASP A 135 -8.02 -15.00 5.05
CA ASP A 135 -7.74 -15.94 6.14
C ASP A 135 -7.68 -17.40 5.64
N SER A 136 -8.60 -17.78 4.74
CA SER A 136 -8.71 -19.17 4.26
C SER A 136 -7.50 -19.62 3.44
N ILE A 137 -6.79 -18.69 2.80
CA ILE A 137 -5.60 -18.95 1.99
C ILE A 137 -4.29 -18.50 2.66
N GLY A 138 -4.36 -18.02 3.91
CA GLY A 138 -3.20 -17.50 4.64
C GLY A 138 -2.59 -16.26 3.97
N SER A 139 -3.43 -15.29 3.60
CA SER A 139 -3.05 -14.05 2.92
C SER A 139 -3.65 -12.85 3.63
N HIS A 140 -3.28 -11.64 3.18
CA HIS A 140 -3.75 -10.37 3.73
C HIS A 140 -4.23 -9.44 2.63
N PHE A 141 -5.45 -8.93 2.79
CA PHE A 141 -5.98 -7.82 2.00
C PHE A 141 -5.68 -6.54 2.79
N ALA A 142 -4.57 -5.90 2.45
CA ALA A 142 -3.96 -4.83 3.24
C ALA A 142 -4.44 -3.45 2.78
N ILE A 143 -5.29 -2.83 3.60
CA ILE A 143 -5.84 -1.49 3.35
C ILE A 143 -4.72 -0.45 3.51
N GLU A 144 -4.57 0.40 2.49
CA GLU A 144 -3.62 1.51 2.54
C GLU A 144 -4.18 2.68 3.33
N THR A 145 -3.35 3.21 4.25
CA THR A 145 -3.69 4.37 5.07
C THR A 145 -3.69 5.67 4.28
N GLY A 146 -4.45 6.65 4.77
CA GLY A 146 -4.47 8.02 4.24
C GLY A 146 -5.86 8.61 4.06
N PRO A 147 -6.87 7.87 3.55
CA PRO A 147 -8.22 8.39 3.38
C PRO A 147 -8.89 8.84 4.69
N GLU A 148 -8.64 8.14 5.77
CA GLU A 148 -9.09 8.43 7.13
C GLU A 148 -7.93 8.42 8.12
N THR A 149 -8.17 8.84 9.36
CA THR A 149 -7.17 8.73 10.42
C THR A 149 -6.96 7.29 10.85
N SER A 150 -5.77 6.99 11.36
CA SER A 150 -5.42 5.66 11.88
C SER A 150 -6.36 5.17 12.99
N ALA A 151 -6.92 6.08 13.78
CA ALA A 151 -7.91 5.75 14.80
C ALA A 151 -9.23 5.27 14.19
N VAL A 152 -9.74 5.93 13.14
CA VAL A 152 -10.96 5.53 12.43
C VAL A 152 -10.75 4.18 11.74
N LEU A 153 -9.62 4.01 11.04
CA LEU A 153 -9.30 2.73 10.39
C LEU A 153 -9.18 1.60 11.41
N LYS A 154 -8.54 1.85 12.57
CA LYS A 154 -8.44 0.85 13.64
C LYS A 154 -9.81 0.37 14.12
N GLU A 155 -10.73 1.30 14.40
CA GLU A 155 -12.09 0.94 14.82
C GLU A 155 -12.84 0.12 13.77
N PHE A 156 -12.60 0.41 12.48
CA PHE A 156 -13.17 -0.34 11.37
C PHE A 156 -12.62 -1.78 11.32
N LEU A 157 -11.32 -1.95 11.48
CA LEU A 157 -10.65 -3.26 11.47
C LEU A 157 -11.01 -4.10 12.71
N ASP A 158 -11.05 -3.47 13.90
CA ASP A 158 -11.45 -4.15 15.14
C ASP A 158 -12.86 -4.77 15.01
N ALA A 159 -13.76 -4.11 14.30
CA ALA A 159 -15.12 -4.59 14.09
C ALA A 159 -15.23 -5.78 13.11
N LEU A 160 -14.20 -6.05 12.29
CA LEU A 160 -14.16 -7.21 11.39
C LEU A 160 -13.80 -8.51 12.12
N GLY A 161 -13.04 -8.43 13.20
CA GLY A 161 -12.64 -9.60 14.01
C GLY A 161 -11.79 -10.62 13.25
N SER A 162 -11.02 -10.18 12.26
CA SER A 162 -10.18 -11.02 11.38
C SER A 162 -8.86 -10.31 11.08
N LYS A 163 -7.82 -11.08 10.79
CA LYS A 163 -6.51 -10.59 10.33
C LYS A 163 -6.34 -10.68 8.82
N GLY A 164 -7.29 -11.30 8.12
CA GLY A 164 -7.28 -11.39 6.67
C GLY A 164 -7.40 -10.02 5.99
N VAL A 165 -8.13 -9.07 6.60
CA VAL A 165 -7.98 -7.64 6.26
C VAL A 165 -6.97 -7.02 7.22
N ALA A 166 -5.93 -6.39 6.66
CA ALA A 166 -4.78 -5.87 7.37
C ALA A 166 -4.45 -4.44 6.90
N VAL A 167 -3.26 -3.94 7.19
CA VAL A 167 -2.84 -2.58 6.85
C VAL A 167 -1.54 -2.58 6.04
N ASN A 168 -1.57 -1.84 4.93
CA ASN A 168 -0.41 -1.24 4.29
C ASN A 168 -0.27 0.19 4.82
N LEU A 169 0.71 0.44 5.68
CA LEU A 169 0.85 1.74 6.30
C LEU A 169 1.66 2.68 5.41
N ASP A 170 1.00 3.65 4.79
CA ASP A 170 1.64 4.76 4.10
C ASP A 170 1.70 5.98 5.03
N PRO A 171 2.91 6.40 5.47
CA PRO A 171 3.06 7.50 6.41
C PRO A 171 2.79 8.85 5.75
N ALA A 172 3.08 9.00 4.44
CA ALA A 172 2.92 10.25 3.73
C ALA A 172 1.44 10.54 3.45
N ASN A 173 0.65 9.53 3.07
CA ASN A 173 -0.77 9.70 2.85
C ASN A 173 -1.48 10.17 4.14
N LEU A 174 -1.11 9.64 5.30
CA LEU A 174 -1.61 10.13 6.59
C LEU A 174 -1.23 11.59 6.83
N ALA A 175 0.05 11.94 6.69
CA ALA A 175 0.52 13.31 6.91
C ALA A 175 -0.08 14.30 5.91
N MET A 176 -0.11 13.93 4.62
CA MET A 176 -0.57 14.80 3.54
C MET A 176 -2.09 15.02 3.54
N VAL A 177 -2.87 13.97 3.69
CA VAL A 177 -4.32 14.04 3.47
C VAL A 177 -5.06 14.42 4.75
N THR A 178 -4.95 13.61 5.78
CA THR A 178 -5.66 13.84 7.04
C THR A 178 -4.87 14.71 8.03
N GLY A 179 -3.55 14.76 7.93
CA GLY A 179 -2.68 15.37 8.92
C GLY A 179 -2.54 14.52 10.19
N ASP A 180 -2.82 13.21 10.09
CA ASP A 180 -2.59 12.27 11.18
C ASP A 180 -1.08 12.07 11.42
N ASP A 181 -0.70 11.76 12.65
CA ASP A 181 0.69 11.51 13.02
C ASP A 181 1.12 10.10 12.58
N PRO A 182 2.07 9.95 11.63
CA PRO A 182 2.50 8.65 11.16
C PRO A 182 3.14 7.77 12.25
N VAL A 183 3.79 8.36 13.25
CA VAL A 183 4.41 7.63 14.36
C VAL A 183 3.34 7.08 15.30
N GLN A 184 2.35 7.90 15.65
CA GLN A 184 1.22 7.45 16.45
C GLN A 184 0.39 6.41 15.70
N ALA A 185 0.26 6.54 14.37
CA ALA A 185 -0.45 5.57 13.52
C ALA A 185 0.19 4.17 13.58
N VAL A 186 1.51 4.06 13.67
CA VAL A 186 2.19 2.78 13.88
C VAL A 186 1.68 2.09 15.15
N TYR A 187 1.60 2.81 16.26
CA TYR A 187 1.12 2.24 17.53
C TYR A 187 -0.38 1.94 17.52
N ASN A 188 -1.18 2.80 16.87
CA ASN A 188 -2.62 2.58 16.73
C ASN A 188 -2.92 1.29 15.94
N LEU A 189 -2.18 1.05 14.86
CA LEU A 189 -2.44 -0.02 13.89
C LEU A 189 -1.51 -1.23 14.06
N LYS A 190 -0.70 -1.29 15.12
CA LYS A 190 0.37 -2.29 15.34
C LYS A 190 -0.05 -3.75 15.12
N ASP A 191 -1.30 -4.08 15.43
CA ASP A 191 -1.82 -5.44 15.33
C ASP A 191 -2.25 -5.82 13.90
N TYR A 192 -2.23 -4.86 12.96
CA TYR A 192 -2.73 -4.99 11.60
C TYR A 192 -1.68 -4.73 10.52
N ILE A 193 -0.56 -4.05 10.84
CA ILE A 193 0.47 -3.68 9.85
C ILE A 193 1.17 -4.93 9.33
N VAL A 194 1.02 -5.20 8.04
CA VAL A 194 1.70 -6.30 7.33
C VAL A 194 2.64 -5.82 6.24
N HIS A 195 2.47 -4.57 5.81
CA HIS A 195 3.31 -3.91 4.80
C HIS A 195 3.38 -2.41 5.07
N THR A 196 4.42 -1.74 4.58
CA THR A 196 4.53 -0.28 4.68
C THR A 196 5.11 0.33 3.42
N HIS A 197 4.68 1.56 3.12
CA HIS A 197 5.36 2.40 2.15
C HIS A 197 6.44 3.27 2.78
N ALA A 198 7.45 3.58 2.00
CA ALA A 198 8.39 4.65 2.22
C ALA A 198 8.09 5.74 1.18
N LYS A 199 7.25 6.66 1.57
CA LYS A 199 6.76 7.80 0.80
C LYS A 199 6.80 9.03 1.68
N ASP A 200 7.08 10.19 1.12
CA ASP A 200 7.15 11.45 1.86
C ASP A 200 6.36 12.55 1.18
N GLY A 201 5.95 13.51 1.95
CA GLY A 201 5.17 14.64 1.45
C GLY A 201 4.89 15.69 2.49
N SER A 202 4.33 16.80 2.05
CA SER A 202 4.02 17.94 2.90
C SER A 202 2.59 18.43 2.70
N LYS A 203 1.92 18.73 3.80
CA LYS A 203 0.59 19.32 3.86
C LYS A 203 0.72 20.83 4.04
N PHE A 204 -0.05 21.61 3.26
CA PHE A 204 -0.01 23.09 3.28
C PHE A 204 -1.32 23.72 3.76
N GLY A 205 -2.37 22.93 3.89
CA GLY A 205 -3.71 23.38 4.30
C GLY A 205 -4.65 22.22 4.52
N ASP A 206 -5.91 22.51 4.80
CA ASP A 206 -6.92 21.48 4.99
C ASP A 206 -7.31 20.82 3.68
N ASN A 207 -7.55 19.52 3.75
CA ASN A 207 -8.00 18.69 2.66
C ASN A 207 -9.36 18.06 2.98
N ASN A 208 -10.13 17.79 1.93
CA ASN A 208 -11.32 16.96 2.03
C ASN A 208 -10.98 15.57 1.48
N PRO A 209 -10.80 14.54 2.33
CA PRO A 209 -10.48 13.19 1.86
C PRO A 209 -11.55 12.62 0.93
N GLU A 210 -12.83 12.92 1.15
CA GLU A 210 -13.91 12.42 0.31
C GLU A 210 -13.85 12.93 -1.13
N GLU A 211 -13.39 14.18 -1.34
CA GLU A 211 -13.15 14.73 -2.68
C GLU A 211 -11.88 14.11 -3.30
N ILE A 212 -10.79 14.02 -2.54
CA ILE A 212 -9.50 13.50 -3.00
C ILE A 212 -9.65 12.06 -3.50
N TYR A 213 -10.36 11.21 -2.74
CA TYR A 213 -10.62 9.81 -3.06
C TYR A 213 -11.94 9.59 -3.84
N ARG A 214 -12.55 10.67 -4.35
CA ARG A 214 -13.73 10.65 -5.24
C ARG A 214 -14.95 9.94 -4.64
N MET A 215 -15.12 10.03 -3.33
CA MET A 215 -16.32 9.49 -2.65
C MET A 215 -17.53 10.40 -2.82
N VAL A 216 -17.32 11.66 -3.17
CA VAL A 216 -18.34 12.66 -3.50
C VAL A 216 -18.02 13.29 -4.84
N PRO A 217 -19.04 13.71 -5.63
CA PRO A 217 -18.81 14.45 -6.87
C PRO A 217 -18.10 15.79 -6.57
N CYS A 218 -17.02 16.05 -7.29
CA CYS A 218 -16.28 17.30 -7.20
C CYS A 218 -15.70 17.66 -8.57
N ASP A 219 -16.00 18.86 -9.09
CA ASP A 219 -15.51 19.32 -10.39
C ASP A 219 -14.01 19.67 -10.35
N ASN A 220 -13.52 20.18 -9.20
CA ASN A 220 -12.14 20.60 -9.01
C ASN A 220 -11.62 20.09 -7.66
N ILE A 221 -10.86 19.00 -7.68
CA ILE A 221 -10.24 18.47 -6.48
C ILE A 221 -9.08 19.37 -6.06
N ILE A 222 -9.24 20.03 -4.90
CA ILE A 222 -8.18 20.83 -4.29
C ILE A 222 -7.30 19.89 -3.44
N ARG A 223 -6.00 19.90 -3.73
CA ARG A 223 -5.00 19.16 -2.96
C ARG A 223 -4.05 20.17 -2.31
N ASN A 224 -4.24 20.41 -1.02
CA ASN A 224 -3.36 21.26 -0.22
C ASN A 224 -2.18 20.45 0.35
N TYR A 225 -1.60 19.64 -0.50
CA TYR A 225 -0.42 18.83 -0.18
C TYR A 225 0.43 18.60 -1.43
N LYS A 226 1.65 18.16 -1.22
CA LYS A 226 2.56 17.75 -2.29
C LYS A 226 3.40 16.58 -1.81
N GLU A 227 3.49 15.54 -2.64
CA GLU A 227 4.48 14.49 -2.46
C GLU A 227 5.88 15.05 -2.70
N MET A 228 6.81 14.70 -1.84
CA MET A 228 8.20 15.17 -1.84
C MET A 228 9.16 13.97 -2.01
N PRO A 229 10.39 14.20 -2.51
CA PRO A 229 11.45 13.20 -2.39
C PRO A 229 11.61 12.76 -0.93
N LEU A 230 11.95 11.49 -0.72
CA LEU A 230 12.06 10.91 0.62
C LEU A 230 13.10 11.67 1.47
N GLY A 231 12.68 12.14 2.62
CA GLY A 231 13.48 12.95 3.55
C GLY A 231 13.35 14.46 3.34
N GLU A 232 12.57 14.93 2.35
CA GLU A 232 12.32 16.36 2.09
C GLU A 232 10.90 16.79 2.49
N GLY A 233 10.06 15.86 2.92
CA GLY A 233 8.70 16.12 3.38
C GLY A 233 8.58 16.25 4.89
N GLN A 234 7.39 15.94 5.39
CA GLN A 234 7.04 16.08 6.82
C GLN A 234 7.03 14.76 7.59
N VAL A 235 7.28 13.62 6.92
CA VAL A 235 7.33 12.32 7.60
C VAL A 235 8.60 12.22 8.45
N PRO A 236 8.51 12.04 9.77
CA PRO A 236 9.66 11.90 10.66
C PRO A 236 10.23 10.47 10.58
N PHE A 237 10.96 10.15 9.49
CA PHE A 237 11.37 8.77 9.18
C PHE A 237 12.17 8.07 10.28
N LYS A 238 13.00 8.79 11.04
CA LYS A 238 13.75 8.19 12.14
C LYS A 238 12.82 7.67 13.23
N GLU A 239 11.87 8.50 13.64
CA GLU A 239 10.88 8.19 14.66
C GLU A 239 9.88 7.14 14.16
N TYR A 240 9.47 7.25 12.90
CA TYR A 240 8.60 6.29 12.23
C TYR A 240 9.23 4.88 12.19
N MET A 241 10.48 4.78 11.72
CA MET A 241 11.20 3.50 11.68
C MET A 241 11.50 2.97 13.08
N ALA A 242 11.74 3.84 14.07
CA ALA A 242 11.89 3.44 15.48
C ALA A 242 10.58 2.83 16.02
N ALA A 243 9.43 3.43 15.73
CA ALA A 243 8.14 2.91 16.12
C ALA A 243 7.83 1.55 15.46
N LEU A 244 8.15 1.38 14.17
CA LEU A 244 8.03 0.08 13.48
C LEU A 244 8.91 -0.99 14.14
N ASP A 245 10.13 -0.66 14.53
CA ASP A 245 11.02 -1.59 15.23
C ASP A 245 10.49 -1.94 16.63
N ASP A 246 9.95 -0.97 17.36
CA ASP A 246 9.39 -1.12 18.70
C ASP A 246 8.17 -2.06 18.73
N ILE A 247 7.30 -1.99 17.72
CA ILE A 247 6.18 -2.93 17.57
C ILE A 247 6.58 -4.30 17.02
N GLY A 248 7.86 -4.51 16.72
CA GLY A 248 8.38 -5.76 16.17
C GLY A 248 8.11 -5.98 14.69
N TYR A 249 7.77 -4.94 13.90
CA TYR A 249 7.63 -5.06 12.45
C TYR A 249 8.96 -5.47 11.82
N ARG A 250 8.91 -6.41 10.84
CA ARG A 250 10.11 -6.93 10.13
C ARG A 250 9.88 -7.04 8.63
N GLY A 251 8.79 -6.46 8.14
CA GLY A 251 8.46 -6.41 6.71
C GLY A 251 9.24 -5.32 5.95
N PHE A 252 8.85 -5.11 4.72
CA PHE A 252 9.50 -4.18 3.81
C PHE A 252 9.13 -2.73 4.08
N LEU A 253 10.09 -1.83 3.85
CA LEU A 253 9.86 -0.42 3.58
C LEU A 253 9.85 -0.26 2.05
N THR A 254 8.69 -0.24 1.44
CA THR A 254 8.53 -0.21 -0.01
C THR A 254 8.47 1.24 -0.50
N ILE A 255 9.50 1.65 -1.25
CA ILE A 255 9.57 2.99 -1.83
C ILE A 255 8.46 3.13 -2.87
N GLU A 256 7.60 4.12 -2.67
CA GLU A 256 6.61 4.56 -3.63
C GLU A 256 6.88 6.01 -4.05
N ARG A 257 6.85 6.26 -5.36
CA ARG A 257 7.05 7.58 -5.95
C ARG A 257 6.09 7.80 -7.10
N GLU A 258 5.04 8.58 -6.87
CA GLU A 258 3.98 8.81 -7.87
C GLU A 258 4.25 10.01 -8.77
N VAL A 259 5.01 11.00 -8.28
CA VAL A 259 5.33 12.24 -8.99
C VAL A 259 6.85 12.44 -9.17
N GLY A 260 7.27 13.53 -9.76
CA GLY A 260 8.67 13.84 -10.04
C GLY A 260 9.05 13.57 -11.50
N ASP A 261 10.07 14.28 -11.99
CA ASP A 261 10.50 14.22 -13.39
C ASP A 261 11.50 13.09 -13.66
N ASN A 262 12.18 12.61 -12.61
CA ASN A 262 13.16 11.55 -12.71
C ASN A 262 12.94 10.47 -11.63
N PRO A 263 11.94 9.59 -11.82
CA PRO A 263 11.56 8.62 -10.81
C PRO A 263 12.68 7.64 -10.43
N VAL A 264 13.54 7.27 -11.35
CA VAL A 264 14.69 6.39 -11.08
C VAL A 264 15.64 7.04 -10.08
N ALA A 265 16.04 8.31 -10.31
CA ALA A 265 16.91 9.05 -9.41
C ALA A 265 16.26 9.27 -8.04
N ASP A 266 14.94 9.53 -8.02
CA ASP A 266 14.18 9.70 -6.77
C ASP A 266 14.19 8.39 -5.96
N ILE A 267 13.98 7.23 -6.60
CA ILE A 267 14.00 5.91 -5.94
C ILE A 267 15.41 5.56 -5.45
N GLU A 268 16.46 5.86 -6.25
CA GLU A 268 17.85 5.69 -5.80
C GLU A 268 18.18 6.54 -4.58
N THR A 269 17.73 7.79 -4.57
CA THR A 269 17.90 8.72 -3.44
C THR A 269 17.17 8.22 -2.21
N ALA A 270 15.92 7.75 -2.37
CA ALA A 270 15.12 7.17 -1.30
C ALA A 270 15.80 5.94 -0.69
N ALA A 271 16.32 5.03 -1.52
CA ALA A 271 17.02 3.84 -1.05
C ALA A 271 18.30 4.21 -0.25
N LYS A 272 19.07 5.18 -0.72
CA LYS A 272 20.26 5.71 -0.01
C LYS A 272 19.87 6.36 1.32
N TYR A 273 18.79 7.15 1.34
CA TYR A 273 18.30 7.80 2.56
C TYR A 273 17.91 6.78 3.63
N LEU A 274 17.11 5.76 3.26
CA LEU A 274 16.71 4.69 4.18
C LEU A 274 17.92 3.91 4.71
N LYS A 275 18.86 3.52 3.81
CA LYS A 275 20.13 2.87 4.20
C LYS A 275 20.92 3.74 5.18
N GLY A 276 20.99 5.05 4.94
CA GLY A 276 21.65 6.01 5.82
C GLY A 276 21.04 6.06 7.24
N ILE A 277 19.71 6.05 7.37
CA ILE A 277 19.04 5.97 8.68
C ILE A 277 19.39 4.64 9.38
N MET A 278 19.41 3.54 8.62
CA MET A 278 19.72 2.19 9.15
C MET A 278 21.23 1.98 9.43
N GLY A 279 22.10 2.87 8.92
CA GLY A 279 23.55 2.75 9.07
C GLY A 279 24.17 1.58 8.26
N ILE A 280 23.63 1.30 7.08
CA ILE A 280 24.10 0.25 6.15
C ILE A 280 24.38 0.80 4.77
#